data_be7d72ecca0d0d84c4d19fe35daf8c86
#
_entry.id   be7d72ecca0d0d84c4d19fe35daf8c86
#
_cell.length_a   1.000
_cell.length_b   1.000
_cell.length_c   1.000
_cell.angle_alpha   90.00
_cell.angle_beta   90.00
_cell.angle_gamma   90.00
#
_symmetry.space_group_name_H-M   'P 1'
#
loop_
_entity.id
_entity.type
_entity.pdbx_description
1 polymer ?
#
loop_
_entity_poly.entity_id
_entity_poly.type
_entity_poly.pdbx_seq_one_letter_code
_entity_poly.pdbx_strand_id
1 'polypeptide(L)'
;MSEEAVTGNVVELRMPQGRENTAQLLEMVTIRCLEDIHDASVAMARIAQERGLQVAMCDDISSKEPMVDAEGTILNADIFRWLDEGARWWEDHRLALHSPLPRACRYESEPFWANRHGFHGCWRNSYLDDMDIVDFERRALCKAAIVIPVHLPFGQISANSFISMDRDKEDLAAEFAEYGNLLGQLTRRFVAGYVQAHRTKRRIRSDCVLSKREVECLRWAAIGKTDKEISLILARSHATVRFHIQNAGEKLDAVNRSQTIFKAAQLGYLGAAA
;
A
#
# COMPACT_ATOMS: atom_id res chain seq x y z
N MET A 1 -0.74 65.71 -11.67
CA MET A 1 -1.35 64.45 -11.20
C MET A 1 -0.82 63.39 -12.11
N SER A 2 0.21 62.70 -11.68
CA SER A 2 0.95 61.68 -12.45
C SER A 2 0.54 60.32 -11.93
N GLU A 3 -0.04 59.48 -12.77
CA GLU A 3 -0.31 58.06 -12.50
C GLU A 3 1.01 57.29 -12.59
N GLU A 4 1.49 56.77 -11.46
CA GLU A 4 2.54 55.79 -11.42
C GLU A 4 1.96 54.39 -11.70
N ALA A 5 2.35 53.80 -12.84
CA ALA A 5 2.04 52.43 -13.18
C ALA A 5 2.93 51.49 -12.36
N VAL A 6 2.33 50.66 -11.48
CA VAL A 6 3.00 49.56 -10.78
C VAL A 6 3.18 48.41 -11.77
N THR A 7 4.38 48.28 -12.33
CA THR A 7 4.78 47.07 -13.08
C THR A 7 5.14 45.96 -12.11
N GLY A 8 4.24 45.00 -11.94
CA GLY A 8 4.53 43.77 -11.20
C GLY A 8 5.54 42.90 -11.93
N ASN A 9 6.72 42.70 -11.33
CA ASN A 9 7.69 41.71 -11.78
C ASN A 9 7.12 40.30 -11.65
N VAL A 10 6.71 39.73 -12.77
CA VAL A 10 6.43 38.29 -12.86
C VAL A 10 7.81 37.60 -12.90
N VAL A 11 8.23 37.01 -11.80
CA VAL A 11 9.39 36.14 -11.75
C VAL A 11 9.04 34.86 -12.49
N GLU A 12 9.45 34.72 -13.74
CA GLU A 12 9.45 33.44 -14.44
C GLU A 12 10.37 32.47 -13.68
N LEU A 13 9.80 31.53 -12.96
CA LEU A 13 10.51 30.38 -12.41
C LEU A 13 11.04 29.53 -13.57
N ARG A 14 12.26 29.77 -13.99
CA ARG A 14 12.97 28.89 -14.90
C ARG A 14 13.16 27.56 -14.21
N MET A 15 12.40 26.56 -14.66
CA MET A 15 12.62 25.16 -14.29
C MET A 15 14.02 24.74 -14.75
N PRO A 16 14.83 24.08 -13.91
CA PRO A 16 16.14 23.61 -14.32
C PRO A 16 15.99 22.62 -15.48
N GLN A 17 16.70 22.86 -16.55
CA GLN A 17 16.82 21.96 -17.70
C GLN A 17 17.49 20.66 -17.21
N GLY A 18 16.75 19.54 -17.25
CA GLY A 18 17.26 18.21 -16.89
C GLY A 18 16.39 17.38 -15.95
N ARG A 19 15.30 17.91 -15.38
CA ARG A 19 14.35 17.08 -14.65
C ARG A 19 13.35 16.48 -15.65
N GLU A 20 13.42 15.16 -15.80
CA GLU A 20 12.33 14.41 -16.43
C GLU A 20 11.01 14.92 -15.87
N ASN A 21 10.07 15.20 -16.75
CA ASN A 21 8.76 15.69 -16.33
C ASN A 21 8.04 14.59 -15.55
N THR A 22 7.94 14.74 -14.23
CA THR A 22 7.25 13.77 -13.33
C THR A 22 5.86 13.41 -13.85
N ALA A 23 5.14 14.36 -14.47
CA ALA A 23 3.83 14.09 -15.05
C ALA A 23 3.92 13.09 -16.23
N GLN A 24 4.97 13.16 -17.03
CA GLN A 24 5.20 12.21 -18.12
C GLN A 24 5.52 10.81 -17.57
N LEU A 25 6.40 10.72 -16.57
CA LEU A 25 6.71 9.43 -15.93
C LEU A 25 5.47 8.80 -15.28
N LEU A 26 4.65 9.61 -14.61
CA LEU A 26 3.37 9.14 -14.03
C LEU A 26 2.42 8.61 -15.11
N GLU A 27 2.35 9.27 -16.26
CA GLU A 27 1.51 8.80 -17.37
C GLU A 27 1.98 7.45 -17.90
N MET A 28 3.28 7.25 -18.02
CA MET A 28 3.87 6.00 -18.52
C MET A 28 3.59 4.79 -17.63
N VAL A 29 3.41 4.98 -16.31
CA VAL A 29 3.11 3.91 -15.35
C VAL A 29 1.62 3.84 -14.99
N THR A 30 0.77 4.62 -15.66
CA THR A 30 -0.67 4.64 -15.40
C THR A 30 -1.36 3.48 -16.08
N ILE A 31 -2.05 2.65 -15.30
CA ILE A 31 -2.85 1.50 -15.76
C ILE A 31 -4.33 1.90 -15.68
N ARG A 32 -5.06 1.81 -16.80
CA ARG A 32 -6.49 2.09 -16.91
C ARG A 32 -7.30 0.83 -17.19
N CYS A 33 -6.67 -0.15 -17.87
CA CYS A 33 -7.27 -1.44 -18.22
C CYS A 33 -6.19 -2.55 -18.13
N LEU A 34 -6.58 -3.80 -18.33
CA LEU A 34 -5.65 -4.95 -18.22
C LEU A 34 -4.53 -4.89 -19.27
N GLU A 35 -4.85 -4.40 -20.45
CA GLU A 35 -3.95 -4.28 -21.58
C GLU A 35 -2.78 -3.30 -21.31
N ASP A 36 -2.99 -2.28 -20.46
CA ASP A 36 -1.96 -1.30 -20.12
C ASP A 36 -0.87 -1.89 -19.19
N ILE A 37 -1.13 -3.02 -18.53
CA ILE A 37 -0.28 -3.53 -17.44
C ILE A 37 1.13 -3.84 -17.95
N HIS A 38 1.24 -4.49 -19.12
CA HIS A 38 2.54 -4.86 -19.69
C HIS A 38 3.42 -3.62 -19.91
N ASP A 39 2.91 -2.65 -20.66
CA ASP A 39 3.66 -1.46 -21.04
C ASP A 39 4.02 -0.60 -19.81
N ALA A 40 3.09 -0.45 -18.88
CA ALA A 40 3.33 0.24 -17.62
C ALA A 40 4.42 -0.45 -16.77
N SER A 41 4.44 -1.79 -16.78
CA SER A 41 5.47 -2.58 -16.07
C SER A 41 6.84 -2.42 -16.71
N VAL A 42 6.93 -2.46 -18.03
CA VAL A 42 8.17 -2.21 -18.77
C VAL A 42 8.66 -0.79 -18.50
N ALA A 43 7.76 0.20 -18.50
CA ALA A 43 8.11 1.58 -18.17
C ALA A 43 8.66 1.70 -16.73
N MET A 44 8.00 1.07 -15.76
CA MET A 44 8.44 1.07 -14.35
C MET A 44 9.82 0.43 -14.20
N ALA A 45 10.06 -0.72 -14.85
CA ALA A 45 11.36 -1.38 -14.85
C ALA A 45 12.45 -0.48 -15.41
N ARG A 46 12.21 0.17 -16.56
CA ARG A 46 13.16 1.08 -17.20
C ARG A 46 13.47 2.28 -16.30
N ILE A 47 12.43 2.92 -15.73
CA ILE A 47 12.60 4.07 -14.84
C ILE A 47 13.46 3.72 -13.63
N ALA A 48 13.29 2.52 -13.06
CA ALA A 48 14.12 2.03 -11.96
C ALA A 48 15.58 1.78 -12.42
N GLN A 49 15.77 1.10 -13.57
CA GLN A 49 17.09 0.78 -14.10
C GLN A 49 17.93 2.01 -14.45
N GLU A 50 17.32 3.05 -14.99
CA GLU A 50 17.98 4.35 -15.26
C GLU A 50 18.54 5.00 -13.98
N ARG A 51 18.05 4.57 -12.80
CA ARG A 51 18.49 5.02 -11.47
C ARG A 51 19.36 3.98 -10.75
N GLY A 52 19.82 2.97 -11.47
CA GLY A 52 20.63 1.88 -10.90
C GLY A 52 19.86 0.96 -9.97
N LEU A 53 18.53 0.93 -10.08
CA LEU A 53 17.64 0.15 -9.22
C LEU A 53 16.89 -0.92 -10.02
N GLN A 54 16.55 -1.99 -9.35
CA GLN A 54 15.69 -3.07 -9.83
C GLN A 54 14.44 -3.12 -8.95
N VAL A 55 13.27 -3.30 -9.54
CA VAL A 55 11.99 -3.26 -8.84
C VAL A 55 11.43 -4.66 -8.58
N ALA A 56 10.77 -4.83 -7.44
CA ALA A 56 9.91 -5.97 -7.14
C ALA A 56 8.59 -5.47 -6.56
N MET A 57 7.47 -5.98 -7.02
CA MET A 57 6.15 -5.51 -6.63
C MET A 57 5.26 -6.66 -6.13
N CYS A 58 4.42 -6.32 -5.16
CA CYS A 58 3.36 -7.18 -4.63
C CYS A 58 2.15 -6.31 -4.35
N ASP A 59 1.03 -6.57 -5.01
CA ASP A 59 -0.21 -5.79 -4.85
C ASP A 59 -0.95 -6.08 -3.55
N ASP A 60 -0.75 -7.26 -2.97
CA ASP A 60 -1.36 -7.67 -1.70
C ASP A 60 -0.42 -8.61 -0.92
N ILE A 61 0.14 -8.13 0.20
CA ILE A 61 1.02 -8.92 1.07
C ILE A 61 0.33 -10.13 1.73
N SER A 62 -0.98 -10.24 1.63
CA SER A 62 -1.76 -11.40 2.07
C SER A 62 -2.02 -12.40 0.95
N SER A 63 -1.80 -12.01 -0.30
CA SER A 63 -1.95 -12.88 -1.47
C SER A 63 -0.74 -13.79 -1.66
N LYS A 64 -1.01 -14.94 -2.28
CA LYS A 64 0.00 -15.89 -2.75
C LYS A 64 0.16 -15.86 -4.27
N GLU A 65 -0.68 -15.08 -4.92
CA GLU A 65 -0.69 -14.98 -6.37
C GLU A 65 0.28 -13.88 -6.79
N PRO A 66 1.13 -14.14 -7.80
CA PRO A 66 1.99 -13.11 -8.36
C PRO A 66 1.17 -12.09 -9.14
N MET A 67 1.72 -10.88 -9.28
CA MET A 67 1.17 -9.90 -10.21
C MET A 67 1.41 -10.37 -11.64
N VAL A 68 0.38 -10.31 -12.48
CA VAL A 68 0.42 -10.73 -13.88
C VAL A 68 -0.16 -9.66 -14.81
N ASP A 69 0.25 -9.67 -16.08
CA ASP A 69 -0.40 -8.87 -17.14
C ASP A 69 -1.63 -9.58 -17.75
N ALA A 70 -2.20 -8.99 -18.79
CA ALA A 70 -3.38 -9.53 -19.48
C ALA A 70 -3.12 -10.91 -20.12
N GLU A 71 -1.87 -11.23 -20.44
CA GLU A 71 -1.45 -12.47 -21.08
C GLU A 71 -1.00 -13.53 -20.06
N GLY A 72 -0.97 -13.17 -18.77
CA GLY A 72 -0.53 -14.04 -17.69
C GLY A 72 0.99 -14.04 -17.46
N THR A 73 1.73 -13.09 -18.04
CA THR A 73 3.15 -12.90 -17.81
C THR A 73 3.38 -12.45 -16.36
N ILE A 74 4.25 -13.12 -15.63
CA ILE A 74 4.54 -12.80 -14.22
C ILE A 74 5.47 -11.59 -14.16
N LEU A 75 4.98 -10.45 -13.63
CA LEU A 75 5.70 -9.19 -13.66
C LEU A 75 7.07 -9.27 -12.98
N ASN A 76 7.16 -9.87 -11.79
CA ASN A 76 8.42 -9.97 -11.06
C ASN A 76 9.46 -10.90 -11.71
N ALA A 77 9.02 -11.95 -12.39
CA ALA A 77 9.91 -12.90 -13.04
C ALA A 77 10.34 -12.41 -14.43
N ASP A 78 9.39 -12.03 -15.25
CA ASP A 78 9.60 -11.89 -16.68
C ASP A 78 9.94 -10.43 -17.08
N ILE A 79 9.35 -9.44 -16.38
CA ILE A 79 9.53 -8.02 -16.71
C ILE A 79 10.52 -7.35 -15.76
N PHE A 80 10.31 -7.46 -14.45
CA PHE A 80 11.18 -6.83 -13.46
C PHE A 80 12.47 -7.61 -13.23
N ARG A 81 12.48 -8.90 -13.52
CA ARG A 81 13.64 -9.81 -13.42
C ARG A 81 14.34 -9.71 -12.07
N TRP A 82 13.53 -9.62 -11.02
CA TRP A 82 14.01 -9.30 -9.67
C TRP A 82 14.93 -10.36 -9.08
N LEU A 83 14.68 -11.64 -9.38
CA LEU A 83 15.45 -12.77 -8.88
C LEU A 83 15.87 -13.68 -10.03
N ASP A 84 16.96 -14.42 -9.82
CA ASP A 84 17.35 -15.51 -10.71
C ASP A 84 16.21 -16.53 -10.85
N GLU A 85 16.15 -17.22 -11.98
CA GLU A 85 15.04 -18.07 -12.47
C GLU A 85 14.48 -19.12 -11.47
N GLY A 86 15.09 -19.30 -10.29
CA GLY A 86 14.67 -20.27 -9.28
C GLY A 86 14.03 -19.70 -8.02
N ALA A 87 14.07 -18.40 -7.80
CA ALA A 87 13.62 -17.81 -6.52
C ALA A 87 12.22 -17.20 -6.63
N ARG A 88 11.20 -18.03 -6.56
CA ARG A 88 9.79 -17.62 -6.53
C ARG A 88 9.35 -17.37 -5.10
N TRP A 89 9.67 -16.20 -4.53
CA TRP A 89 9.39 -15.88 -3.13
C TRP A 89 7.90 -15.99 -2.76
N TRP A 90 6.99 -15.74 -3.70
CA TRP A 90 5.54 -15.89 -3.49
C TRP A 90 5.10 -17.36 -3.34
N GLU A 91 5.90 -18.33 -3.80
CA GLU A 91 5.64 -19.76 -3.59
C GLU A 91 6.09 -20.22 -2.19
N ASP A 92 7.09 -19.56 -1.59
CA ASP A 92 7.54 -19.85 -0.23
C ASP A 92 6.77 -19.01 0.80
N HIS A 93 5.77 -19.64 1.42
CA HIS A 93 4.97 -19.02 2.49
C HIS A 93 5.81 -18.47 3.65
N ARG A 94 6.97 -19.05 3.92
CA ARG A 94 7.85 -18.60 5.00
C ARG A 94 8.45 -17.25 4.64
N LEU A 95 8.90 -17.08 3.42
CA LEU A 95 9.45 -15.80 2.95
C LEU A 95 8.38 -14.69 2.96
N ALA A 96 7.19 -14.95 2.42
CA ALA A 96 6.10 -13.97 2.38
C ALA A 96 5.66 -13.50 3.78
N LEU A 97 5.60 -14.41 4.77
CA LEU A 97 5.19 -14.09 6.14
C LEU A 97 6.33 -13.56 7.01
N HIS A 98 7.57 -13.99 6.76
CA HIS A 98 8.73 -13.68 7.61
C HIS A 98 9.64 -12.61 7.05
N SER A 99 9.48 -12.20 5.79
CA SER A 99 10.25 -11.10 5.22
C SER A 99 10.01 -9.80 6.00
N PRO A 100 11.07 -9.10 6.43
CA PRO A 100 10.93 -7.87 7.18
C PRO A 100 10.28 -6.75 6.35
N LEU A 101 10.48 -6.72 5.02
CA LEU A 101 9.99 -5.64 4.16
C LEU A 101 8.45 -5.60 4.05
N PRO A 102 7.75 -6.67 3.64
CA PRO A 102 6.28 -6.69 3.66
C PRO A 102 5.69 -6.54 5.07
N ARG A 103 6.39 -7.03 6.11
CA ARG A 103 5.94 -6.84 7.50
C ARG A 103 5.97 -5.38 7.91
N ALA A 104 7.04 -4.64 7.56
CA ALA A 104 7.16 -3.21 7.83
C ALA A 104 6.03 -2.40 7.17
N CYS A 105 5.58 -2.78 5.99
CA CYS A 105 4.48 -2.12 5.29
C CYS A 105 3.13 -2.16 6.04
N ARG A 106 2.98 -2.98 7.10
CA ARG A 106 1.79 -2.95 7.96
C ARG A 106 1.79 -1.78 8.95
N TYR A 107 2.97 -1.24 9.25
CA TYR A 107 3.19 -0.25 10.31
C TYR A 107 3.69 1.08 9.78
N GLU A 108 4.08 1.13 8.48
CA GLU A 108 4.55 2.34 7.81
C GLU A 108 3.79 2.55 6.51
N SER A 109 3.40 3.80 6.27
CA SER A 109 2.65 4.21 5.07
C SER A 109 3.48 5.07 4.12
N GLU A 110 4.57 5.64 4.60
CA GLU A 110 5.48 6.44 3.79
C GLU A 110 6.66 5.62 3.28
N PRO A 111 7.30 6.06 2.19
CA PRO A 111 8.52 5.44 1.71
C PRO A 111 9.61 5.38 2.79
N PHE A 112 10.31 4.26 2.86
CA PHE A 112 11.47 4.07 3.72
C PHE A 112 12.52 3.22 3.00
N TRP A 113 13.75 3.21 3.51
CA TRP A 113 14.74 2.22 3.09
C TRP A 113 15.18 1.37 4.28
N ALA A 114 15.65 0.17 4.02
CA ALA A 114 16.00 -0.79 5.05
C ALA A 114 17.21 -1.63 4.65
N ASN A 115 17.98 -2.02 5.65
CA ASN A 115 19.07 -2.99 5.55
C ASN A 115 19.19 -3.79 6.86
N ARG A 116 20.29 -4.55 7.03
CA ARG A 116 20.57 -5.31 8.25
C ARG A 116 20.71 -4.48 9.52
N HIS A 117 20.83 -3.16 9.42
CA HIS A 117 20.97 -2.24 10.55
C HIS A 117 19.63 -1.62 10.98
N GLY A 118 18.57 -1.77 10.19
CA GLY A 118 17.23 -1.28 10.53
C GLY A 118 16.48 -0.66 9.38
N PHE A 119 15.46 0.11 9.77
CA PHE A 119 14.55 0.81 8.88
C PHE A 119 14.77 2.31 9.00
N HIS A 120 14.82 3.01 7.88
CA HIS A 120 15.18 4.43 7.80
C HIS A 120 14.13 5.16 6.96
N GLY A 121 13.33 5.99 7.60
CA GLY A 121 12.26 6.78 6.98
C GLY A 121 12.40 8.27 7.27
N CYS A 122 11.36 9.03 6.92
CA CYS A 122 11.30 10.48 7.20
C CYS A 122 11.15 10.79 8.69
N TRP A 123 10.64 9.86 9.49
CA TRP A 123 10.49 9.94 10.95
C TRP A 123 10.79 8.60 11.60
N ARG A 124 10.98 8.65 12.91
CA ARG A 124 11.14 7.45 13.72
C ARG A 124 9.80 6.74 13.91
N ASN A 125 9.78 5.44 13.66
CA ASN A 125 8.61 4.59 13.85
C ASN A 125 8.93 3.48 14.85
N SER A 126 8.39 3.57 16.07
CA SER A 126 8.67 2.63 17.16
C SER A 126 8.31 1.17 16.83
N TYR A 127 7.30 0.94 16.00
CA TYR A 127 6.95 -0.41 15.55
C TYR A 127 8.04 -1.03 14.67
N LEU A 128 8.75 -0.20 13.90
CA LEU A 128 9.85 -0.66 13.06
C LEU A 128 11.13 -0.86 13.89
N ASP A 129 11.35 -0.04 14.92
CA ASP A 129 12.49 -0.18 15.84
C ASP A 129 12.47 -1.54 16.58
N ASP A 130 11.28 -2.04 16.92
CA ASP A 130 11.08 -3.30 17.62
C ASP A 130 11.02 -4.52 16.70
N MET A 131 11.14 -4.32 15.39
CA MET A 131 10.99 -5.40 14.41
C MET A 131 12.25 -6.28 14.35
N ASP A 132 12.05 -7.61 14.41
CA ASP A 132 13.11 -8.57 14.22
C ASP A 132 13.70 -8.51 12.79
N ILE A 133 15.00 -8.14 12.72
CA ILE A 133 15.80 -8.04 11.51
C ILE A 133 16.93 -9.09 11.45
N VAL A 134 16.92 -10.06 12.34
CA VAL A 134 17.88 -11.18 12.29
C VAL A 134 17.80 -11.87 10.93
N ASP A 135 18.93 -12.20 10.36
CA ASP A 135 19.04 -12.79 9.01
C ASP A 135 18.35 -11.93 7.92
N PHE A 136 18.43 -10.59 8.03
CA PHE A 136 17.75 -9.66 7.12
C PHE A 136 17.98 -10.03 5.65
N GLU A 137 19.24 -10.20 5.24
CA GLU A 137 19.59 -10.45 3.82
C GLU A 137 18.91 -11.71 3.27
N ARG A 138 18.91 -12.79 4.05
CA ARG A 138 18.24 -14.03 3.66
C ARG A 138 16.73 -13.90 3.58
N ARG A 139 16.13 -13.12 4.51
CA ARG A 139 14.67 -12.94 4.62
C ARG A 139 14.13 -11.87 3.69
N ALA A 140 14.93 -10.85 3.37
CA ALA A 140 14.60 -9.78 2.44
C ALA A 140 15.02 -10.09 1.00
N LEU A 141 15.88 -11.10 0.80
CA LEU A 141 16.51 -11.47 -0.48
C LEU A 141 17.33 -10.31 -1.10
N CYS A 142 17.81 -9.40 -0.28
CA CYS A 142 18.67 -8.28 -0.66
C CYS A 142 19.44 -7.75 0.55
N LYS A 143 20.53 -7.02 0.31
CA LYS A 143 21.30 -6.36 1.37
C LYS A 143 20.65 -5.06 1.81
N ALA A 144 20.06 -4.32 0.88
CA ALA A 144 19.28 -3.10 1.16
C ALA A 144 18.14 -2.93 0.14
N ALA A 145 17.06 -2.28 0.55
CA ALA A 145 15.94 -1.93 -0.30
C ALA A 145 15.32 -0.59 0.08
N ILE A 146 14.92 0.19 -0.92
CA ILE A 146 13.92 1.25 -0.76
C ILE A 146 12.56 0.58 -0.86
N VAL A 147 11.68 0.82 0.11
CA VAL A 147 10.37 0.18 0.20
C VAL A 147 9.26 1.22 0.13
N ILE A 148 8.30 0.97 -0.72
CA ILE A 148 7.14 1.82 -0.92
C ILE A 148 5.88 1.05 -0.52
N PRO A 149 5.35 1.27 0.69
CA PRO A 149 4.05 0.76 1.08
C PRO A 149 2.94 1.46 0.29
N VAL A 150 1.93 0.71 -0.15
CA VAL A 150 0.72 1.30 -0.70
C VAL A 150 -0.49 0.72 0.02
N HIS A 151 -1.11 1.53 0.86
CA HIS A 151 -2.33 1.16 1.57
C HIS A 151 -3.53 1.43 0.67
N LEU A 152 -4.21 0.38 0.30
CA LEU A 152 -5.34 0.38 -0.62
C LEU A 152 -6.68 0.27 0.13
N PRO A 153 -7.80 0.61 -0.52
CA PRO A 153 -9.13 0.40 0.06
C PRO A 153 -9.34 -1.04 0.53
N PHE A 154 -10.14 -1.20 1.58
CA PHE A 154 -10.52 -2.49 2.18
C PHE A 154 -9.40 -3.21 2.91
N GLY A 155 -8.37 -2.48 3.36
CA GLY A 155 -7.28 -3.03 4.16
C GLY A 155 -6.26 -3.85 3.36
N GLN A 156 -6.29 -3.79 2.04
CA GLN A 156 -5.25 -4.37 1.19
C GLN A 156 -3.97 -3.53 1.32
N ILE A 157 -2.84 -4.19 1.49
CA ILE A 157 -1.53 -3.55 1.59
C ILE A 157 -0.62 -4.12 0.51
N SER A 158 -0.06 -3.24 -0.29
CA SER A 158 0.95 -3.57 -1.28
C SER A 158 2.34 -3.24 -0.72
N ALA A 159 3.31 -4.09 -1.00
CA ALA A 159 4.71 -3.89 -0.64
C ALA A 159 5.56 -3.90 -1.91
N ASN A 160 6.27 -2.80 -2.15
CA ASN A 160 7.04 -2.62 -3.38
C ASN A 160 8.46 -2.24 -3.01
N SER A 161 9.43 -2.96 -3.53
CA SER A 161 10.83 -2.81 -3.17
C SER A 161 11.66 -2.42 -4.39
N PHE A 162 12.58 -1.49 -4.20
CA PHE A 162 13.60 -1.11 -5.16
C PHE A 162 14.96 -1.44 -4.55
N ILE A 163 15.67 -2.36 -5.18
CA ILE A 163 16.99 -2.81 -4.73
C ILE A 163 18.07 -2.32 -5.68
N SER A 164 19.29 -2.16 -5.20
CA SER A 164 20.42 -1.80 -6.07
C SER A 164 20.69 -2.89 -7.10
N MET A 165 21.01 -2.49 -8.34
CA MET A 165 21.57 -3.40 -9.34
C MET A 165 22.96 -3.90 -8.93
N ASP A 166 23.70 -3.12 -8.13
CA ASP A 166 24.88 -3.61 -7.40
C ASP A 166 24.42 -4.41 -6.17
N ARG A 167 24.52 -5.73 -6.25
CA ARG A 167 24.08 -6.65 -5.21
C ARG A 167 24.86 -6.54 -3.90
N ASP A 168 26.03 -5.93 -3.93
CA ASP A 168 26.88 -5.75 -2.76
C ASP A 168 26.58 -4.45 -2.00
N LYS A 169 25.77 -3.58 -2.55
CA LYS A 169 25.41 -2.32 -1.93
C LYS A 169 24.50 -2.51 -0.71
N GLU A 170 24.95 -2.04 0.45
CA GLU A 170 24.27 -2.18 1.73
C GLU A 170 23.58 -0.88 2.19
N ASP A 171 23.84 0.26 1.52
CA ASP A 171 23.32 1.58 1.87
C ASP A 171 22.64 2.21 0.66
N LEU A 172 21.37 2.58 0.81
CA LEU A 172 20.56 3.26 -0.20
C LEU A 172 20.08 4.65 0.27
N ALA A 173 20.73 5.24 1.26
CA ALA A 173 20.32 6.54 1.81
C ALA A 173 20.37 7.65 0.73
N ALA A 174 21.38 7.63 -0.13
CA ALA A 174 21.53 8.63 -1.22
C ALA A 174 20.41 8.47 -2.26
N GLU A 175 20.17 7.26 -2.73
CA GLU A 175 19.09 6.96 -3.70
C GLU A 175 17.71 7.24 -3.09
N PHE A 176 17.52 6.92 -1.82
CA PHE A 176 16.29 7.23 -1.11
C PHE A 176 16.05 8.74 -1.01
N ALA A 177 17.07 9.50 -0.64
CA ALA A 177 16.97 10.95 -0.54
C ALA A 177 16.66 11.59 -1.90
N GLU A 178 17.24 11.07 -2.99
CA GLU A 178 17.07 11.61 -4.33
C GLU A 178 15.77 11.13 -5.00
N TYR A 179 15.44 9.83 -4.90
CA TYR A 179 14.35 9.21 -5.68
C TYR A 179 13.16 8.75 -4.86
N GLY A 180 13.24 8.67 -3.53
CA GLY A 180 12.20 8.06 -2.69
C GLY A 180 10.81 8.65 -2.92
N ASN A 181 10.70 9.98 -3.03
CA ASN A 181 9.42 10.65 -3.31
C ASN A 181 8.88 10.34 -4.71
N LEU A 182 9.73 10.34 -5.73
CA LEU A 182 9.34 10.02 -7.10
C LEU A 182 8.87 8.57 -7.20
N LEU A 183 9.66 7.63 -6.68
CA LEU A 183 9.32 6.20 -6.65
C LEU A 183 8.01 5.96 -5.90
N GLY A 184 7.77 6.69 -4.81
CA GLY A 184 6.52 6.65 -4.06
C GLY A 184 5.30 7.06 -4.89
N GLN A 185 5.43 8.14 -5.68
CA GLN A 185 4.35 8.60 -6.57
C GLN A 185 4.07 7.61 -7.71
N LEU A 186 5.12 7.13 -8.36
CA LEU A 186 5.03 6.18 -9.48
C LEU A 186 4.42 4.87 -9.02
N THR A 187 4.92 4.31 -7.91
CA THR A 187 4.44 3.04 -7.36
C THR A 187 2.98 3.13 -6.94
N ARG A 188 2.58 4.21 -6.25
CA ARG A 188 1.18 4.42 -5.85
C ARG A 188 0.25 4.48 -7.07
N ARG A 189 0.66 5.17 -8.12
CA ARG A 189 -0.10 5.28 -9.39
C ARG A 189 -0.23 3.92 -10.06
N PHE A 190 0.88 3.19 -10.19
CA PHE A 190 0.93 1.86 -10.80
C PHE A 190 0.04 0.86 -10.06
N VAL A 191 0.27 0.70 -8.75
CA VAL A 191 -0.45 -0.28 -7.92
C VAL A 191 -1.96 0.01 -7.85
N ALA A 192 -2.34 1.30 -7.71
CA ALA A 192 -3.74 1.68 -7.70
C ALA A 192 -4.44 1.33 -9.01
N GLY A 193 -3.79 1.59 -10.15
CA GLY A 193 -4.28 1.22 -11.47
C GLY A 193 -4.36 -0.30 -11.66
N TYR A 194 -3.32 -1.03 -11.28
CA TYR A 194 -3.27 -2.49 -11.34
C TYR A 194 -4.45 -3.14 -10.59
N VAL A 195 -4.62 -2.78 -9.33
CA VAL A 195 -5.70 -3.30 -8.49
C VAL A 195 -7.07 -2.91 -9.04
N GLN A 196 -7.22 -1.70 -9.59
CA GLN A 196 -8.47 -1.26 -10.19
C GLN A 196 -8.81 -2.05 -11.47
N ALA A 197 -7.82 -2.33 -12.32
CA ALA A 197 -7.99 -3.10 -13.56
C ALA A 197 -8.40 -4.56 -13.28
N HIS A 198 -7.86 -5.17 -12.20
CA HIS A 198 -8.19 -6.55 -11.79
C HIS A 198 -9.48 -6.67 -10.96
N ARG A 199 -10.10 -5.56 -10.53
CA ARG A 199 -11.35 -5.60 -9.76
C ARG A 199 -12.55 -5.95 -10.62
N THR A 200 -12.81 -7.24 -10.80
CA THR A 200 -13.95 -7.77 -11.56
C THR A 200 -15.27 -7.77 -10.80
N LYS A 201 -15.26 -7.74 -9.46
CA LYS A 201 -16.48 -7.71 -8.63
C LYS A 201 -16.31 -6.79 -7.42
N ARG A 202 -17.24 -5.85 -7.23
CA ARG A 202 -17.39 -5.09 -5.99
C ARG A 202 -17.84 -6.04 -4.88
N ARG A 203 -16.98 -6.32 -3.91
CA ARG A 203 -17.31 -7.17 -2.74
C ARG A 203 -18.17 -6.46 -1.70
N ILE A 204 -18.22 -5.13 -1.74
CA ILE A 204 -19.00 -4.29 -0.82
C ILE A 204 -19.71 -3.22 -1.64
N ARG A 205 -20.99 -2.98 -1.32
CA ARG A 205 -21.79 -1.95 -1.98
C ARG A 205 -21.24 -0.57 -1.64
N SER A 206 -21.04 0.27 -2.66
CA SER A 206 -20.50 1.62 -2.48
C SER A 206 -21.48 2.58 -1.80
N ASP A 207 -22.77 2.24 -1.78
CA ASP A 207 -23.87 3.02 -1.21
C ASP A 207 -24.25 2.58 0.21
N CYS A 208 -23.44 1.71 0.84
CA CYS A 208 -23.67 1.24 2.19
C CYS A 208 -23.37 2.35 3.20
N VAL A 209 -24.40 2.87 3.86
CA VAL A 209 -24.27 3.87 4.91
C VAL A 209 -24.78 3.31 6.24
N LEU A 210 -23.88 3.16 7.21
CA LEU A 210 -24.24 2.78 8.57
C LEU A 210 -24.70 3.99 9.36
N SER A 211 -25.75 3.82 10.15
CA SER A 211 -26.21 4.84 11.09
C SER A 211 -25.25 4.97 12.29
N LYS A 212 -25.28 6.11 12.98
CA LYS A 212 -24.48 6.35 14.17
C LYS A 212 -24.65 5.25 15.24
N ARG A 213 -25.87 4.72 15.42
CA ARG A 213 -26.17 3.68 16.39
C ARG A 213 -25.65 2.31 15.98
N GLU A 214 -25.69 1.98 14.70
CA GLU A 214 -25.08 0.76 14.17
C GLU A 214 -23.56 0.80 14.39
N VAL A 215 -22.92 1.92 14.09
CA VAL A 215 -21.47 2.09 14.32
C VAL A 215 -21.10 1.99 15.80
N GLU A 216 -21.87 2.62 16.70
CA GLU A 216 -21.65 2.51 18.15
C GLU A 216 -21.71 1.04 18.63
N CYS A 217 -22.74 0.32 18.22
CA CYS A 217 -22.88 -1.08 18.59
C CYS A 217 -21.74 -1.94 18.02
N LEU A 218 -21.35 -1.69 16.77
CA LEU A 218 -20.26 -2.43 16.13
C LEU A 218 -18.90 -2.14 16.76
N ARG A 219 -18.62 -0.93 17.21
CA ARG A 219 -17.38 -0.59 17.93
C ARG A 219 -17.24 -1.41 19.20
N TRP A 220 -18.29 -1.48 20.04
CA TRP A 220 -18.27 -2.31 21.24
C TRP A 220 -18.17 -3.81 20.89
N ALA A 221 -18.84 -4.24 19.83
CA ALA A 221 -18.76 -5.61 19.35
C ALA A 221 -17.33 -5.96 18.85
N ALA A 222 -16.62 -5.04 18.22
CA ALA A 222 -15.24 -5.20 17.76
C ALA A 222 -14.25 -5.36 18.92
N ILE A 223 -14.53 -4.73 20.08
CA ILE A 223 -13.76 -4.88 21.32
C ILE A 223 -14.09 -6.21 22.06
N GLY A 224 -15.02 -7.00 21.52
CA GLY A 224 -15.38 -8.31 22.10
C GLY A 224 -16.57 -8.28 23.05
N LYS A 225 -17.31 -7.15 23.17
CA LYS A 225 -18.49 -7.07 24.04
C LYS A 225 -19.66 -7.85 23.47
N THR A 226 -20.38 -8.56 24.32
CA THR A 226 -21.64 -9.24 24.01
C THR A 226 -22.78 -8.22 23.87
N ASP A 227 -23.87 -8.59 23.20
CA ASP A 227 -25.05 -7.72 23.06
C ASP A 227 -25.63 -7.30 24.40
N LYS A 228 -25.54 -8.17 25.44
CA LYS A 228 -25.97 -7.89 26.81
C LYS A 228 -25.08 -6.81 27.45
N GLU A 229 -23.75 -6.92 27.32
CA GLU A 229 -22.82 -5.89 27.83
C GLU A 229 -22.99 -4.57 27.11
N ILE A 230 -23.13 -4.60 25.77
CA ILE A 230 -23.39 -3.40 24.96
C ILE A 230 -24.70 -2.72 25.38
N SER A 231 -25.74 -3.51 25.70
CA SER A 231 -27.03 -2.98 26.17
C SER A 231 -26.88 -2.19 27.47
N LEU A 232 -26.06 -2.68 28.39
CA LEU A 232 -25.75 -1.97 29.64
C LEU A 232 -24.92 -0.69 29.39
N ILE A 233 -23.87 -0.78 28.56
CA ILE A 233 -22.99 0.34 28.25
C ILE A 233 -23.76 1.48 27.58
N LEU A 234 -24.62 1.17 26.61
CA LEU A 234 -25.35 2.15 25.84
C LEU A 234 -26.71 2.57 26.48
N ALA A 235 -27.05 1.99 27.63
CA ALA A 235 -28.35 2.17 28.29
C ALA A 235 -29.54 1.91 27.34
N ARG A 236 -29.50 0.77 26.64
CA ARG A 236 -30.51 0.33 25.66
C ARG A 236 -30.96 -1.09 25.97
N SER A 237 -32.10 -1.51 25.40
CA SER A 237 -32.51 -2.89 25.53
C SER A 237 -31.58 -3.83 24.72
N HIS A 238 -31.43 -5.07 25.17
CA HIS A 238 -30.72 -6.11 24.45
C HIS A 238 -31.29 -6.30 23.02
N ALA A 239 -32.62 -6.25 22.90
CA ALA A 239 -33.29 -6.34 21.59
C ALA A 239 -32.89 -5.21 20.64
N THR A 240 -32.77 -3.98 21.17
CA THR A 240 -32.34 -2.80 20.38
C THR A 240 -30.92 -2.93 19.89
N VAL A 241 -30.00 -3.40 20.73
CA VAL A 241 -28.59 -3.64 20.31
C VAL A 241 -28.52 -4.68 19.21
N ARG A 242 -29.20 -5.83 19.43
CA ARG A 242 -29.27 -6.90 18.43
C ARG A 242 -29.83 -6.43 17.09
N PHE A 243 -30.90 -5.62 17.14
CA PHE A 243 -31.50 -5.01 15.94
C PHE A 243 -30.49 -4.13 15.18
N HIS A 244 -29.72 -3.27 15.88
CA HIS A 244 -28.72 -2.42 15.21
C HIS A 244 -27.59 -3.24 14.59
N ILE A 245 -27.09 -4.28 15.25
CA ILE A 245 -26.05 -5.16 14.71
C ILE A 245 -26.56 -5.95 13.51
N GLN A 246 -27.80 -6.45 13.57
CA GLN A 246 -28.43 -7.16 12.46
C GLN A 246 -28.64 -6.25 11.24
N ASN A 247 -29.20 -5.05 11.42
CA ASN A 247 -29.37 -4.09 10.33
C ASN A 247 -28.04 -3.70 9.68
N ALA A 248 -26.99 -3.51 10.49
CA ALA A 248 -25.66 -3.27 9.94
C ALA A 248 -25.18 -4.46 9.09
N GLY A 249 -25.44 -5.69 9.55
CA GLY A 249 -25.13 -6.91 8.80
C GLY A 249 -25.86 -6.95 7.45
N GLU A 250 -27.13 -6.66 7.42
CA GLU A 250 -27.93 -6.60 6.19
C GLU A 250 -27.41 -5.54 5.22
N LYS A 251 -27.11 -4.33 5.70
CA LYS A 251 -26.53 -3.24 4.90
C LYS A 251 -25.16 -3.60 4.31
N LEU A 252 -24.36 -4.32 5.08
CA LEU A 252 -23.02 -4.77 4.69
C LEU A 252 -23.04 -6.08 3.88
N ASP A 253 -24.22 -6.65 3.63
CA ASP A 253 -24.35 -7.97 3.00
C ASP A 253 -23.48 -9.02 3.74
N ALA A 254 -23.59 -9.06 5.06
CA ALA A 254 -22.85 -9.95 5.92
C ALA A 254 -23.73 -11.08 6.46
N VAL A 255 -23.22 -12.29 6.45
CA VAL A 255 -23.97 -13.50 6.88
C VAL A 255 -23.92 -13.75 8.38
N ASN A 256 -23.01 -13.11 9.12
CA ASN A 256 -22.88 -13.25 10.56
C ASN A 256 -22.18 -12.03 11.20
N ARG A 257 -22.23 -11.99 12.55
CA ARG A 257 -21.65 -10.90 13.36
C ARG A 257 -20.16 -10.65 13.05
N SER A 258 -19.37 -11.70 12.96
CA SER A 258 -17.93 -11.58 12.71
C SER A 258 -17.65 -10.95 11.33
N GLN A 259 -18.38 -11.37 10.32
CA GLN A 259 -18.29 -10.78 8.98
C GLN A 259 -18.81 -9.34 8.93
N THR A 260 -19.85 -9.01 9.71
CA THR A 260 -20.34 -7.63 9.85
C THR A 260 -19.26 -6.72 10.41
N ILE A 261 -18.60 -7.14 11.49
CA ILE A 261 -17.49 -6.40 12.10
C ILE A 261 -16.32 -6.24 11.12
N PHE A 262 -15.94 -7.34 10.46
CA PHE A 262 -14.84 -7.33 9.49
C PHE A 262 -15.11 -6.35 8.32
N LYS A 263 -16.28 -6.43 7.70
CA LYS A 263 -16.66 -5.53 6.60
C LYS A 263 -16.76 -4.07 7.05
N ALA A 264 -17.29 -3.82 8.27
CA ALA A 264 -17.33 -2.48 8.84
C ALA A 264 -15.93 -1.90 9.09
N ALA A 265 -14.98 -2.73 9.55
CA ALA A 265 -13.58 -2.35 9.70
C ALA A 265 -12.93 -2.03 8.36
N GLN A 266 -13.13 -2.88 7.34
CA GLN A 266 -12.62 -2.66 5.99
C GLN A 266 -13.11 -1.35 5.36
N LEU A 267 -14.33 -0.91 5.70
CA LEU A 267 -14.92 0.36 5.24
C LEU A 267 -14.51 1.56 6.10
N GLY A 268 -13.70 1.37 7.14
CA GLY A 268 -13.22 2.44 8.00
C GLY A 268 -14.23 2.93 9.06
N TYR A 269 -15.38 2.27 9.24
CA TYR A 269 -16.37 2.67 10.25
C TYR A 269 -15.90 2.47 11.69
N LEU A 270 -14.99 1.54 11.93
CA LEU A 270 -14.57 1.18 13.29
C LEU A 270 -13.31 1.94 13.73
N GLY A 271 -12.48 2.40 12.81
CA GLY A 271 -11.23 3.09 13.10
C GLY A 271 -10.21 2.21 13.82
N ALA A 272 -9.11 2.81 14.31
CA ALA A 272 -8.25 2.17 15.27
C ALA A 272 -9.04 2.11 16.60
N ALA A 273 -9.30 0.90 17.11
CA ALA A 273 -9.89 0.74 18.43
C ALA A 273 -8.92 1.33 19.46
N ALA A 274 -9.35 2.37 20.14
CA ALA A 274 -8.65 2.95 21.26
C ALA A 274 -8.71 2.01 22.48
#